data_db950f26792f2704a36c45b0df7caf57
#
_entry.id   db950f26792f2704a36c45b0df7caf57
#
_cell.length_a   1.000
_cell.length_b   1.000
_cell.length_c   1.000
_cell.angle_alpha   90.00
_cell.angle_beta   90.00
_cell.angle_gamma   90.00
#
_symmetry.space_group_name_H-M   'P 1'
#
loop_
_entity.id
_entity.type
_entity.pdbx_description
1 polymer ?
#
loop_
_entity_poly.entity_id
_entity_poly.type
_entity_poly.pdbx_seq_one_letter_code
_entity_poly.pdbx_strand_id
1 'polypeptide(L)'
;DLRMSRGLGDVYKRQCQYYHKVEVNDTKGTYIKKHNYNFAIELAQKDYDLRIEQCLLKELNFLEVILKKYNPSEIQHIYDSLNSFRKEMVTPVFVSDEDFTANWKASEYTSLGFTPDCAEYYTDNGERVRSKSEIIIANKLYRYNIPYRYEYPLQLQSGIITHPDFTCLNVKTRQEYIWEHFGIMDNAEYACNAIKKISDYANSGYVLGRNFIATFETANTPINANCIDSLIKSHLC
;
A
#
# COMPACT_ATOMS: atom_id res chain seq x y z
N ASP A 1 33.43 -20.61 18.79
CA ASP A 1 33.12 -19.49 19.71
C ASP A 1 34.29 -18.52 19.81
N LEU A 2 34.00 -17.25 19.82
CA LEU A 2 34.98 -16.18 20.04
C LEU A 2 34.96 -15.78 21.51
N ARG A 3 36.11 -15.91 22.22
CA ARG A 3 36.25 -15.38 23.57
C ARG A 3 37.11 -14.13 23.57
N MET A 4 36.63 -13.09 24.24
CA MET A 4 37.43 -11.90 24.54
C MET A 4 37.94 -11.97 25.95
N SER A 5 39.24 -11.74 26.14
CA SER A 5 39.83 -11.50 27.44
C SER A 5 40.45 -10.10 27.49
N ARG A 6 40.23 -9.38 28.60
CA ARG A 6 40.99 -8.15 28.88
C ARG A 6 42.28 -8.52 29.52
N GLY A 7 43.41 -8.25 28.85
CA GLY A 7 44.72 -8.45 29.43
C GLY A 7 44.89 -7.64 30.71
N LEU A 8 45.36 -8.29 31.80
CA LEU A 8 45.83 -7.65 33.03
C LEU A 8 47.23 -7.09 32.74
N GLY A 9 47.29 -5.86 32.31
CA GLY A 9 48.57 -5.16 32.10
C GLY A 9 48.31 -3.67 31.84
N ASP A 10 48.98 -2.86 32.59
CA ASP A 10 49.11 -1.40 32.62
C ASP A 10 47.98 -0.54 32.03
N VAL A 11 47.56 0.43 32.78
CA VAL A 11 46.42 1.32 32.59
C VAL A 11 46.38 2.04 31.24
N TYR A 12 47.43 1.97 30.42
CA TYR A 12 47.56 2.73 29.14
C TYR A 12 47.41 1.90 27.85
N LYS A 13 47.26 0.56 27.91
CA LYS A 13 47.05 -0.27 26.69
C LYS A 13 46.04 -1.38 26.94
N ARG A 14 44.76 -1.04 27.09
CA ARG A 14 43.67 -2.01 27.06
C ARG A 14 43.38 -2.42 25.61
N GLN A 15 44.25 -3.22 24.98
CA GLN A 15 43.91 -3.88 23.73
C GLN A 15 43.18 -5.18 24.07
N CYS A 16 41.97 -5.36 23.47
CA CYS A 16 41.26 -6.62 23.56
C CYS A 16 42.04 -7.71 22.83
N GLN A 17 42.19 -8.88 23.46
CA GLN A 17 42.79 -10.07 22.87
C GLN A 17 41.66 -11.05 22.51
N TYR A 18 41.71 -11.63 21.34
CA TYR A 18 40.70 -12.53 20.82
C TYR A 18 41.23 -13.96 20.79
N TYR A 19 40.40 -14.93 21.21
CA TYR A 19 40.71 -16.33 21.25
C TYR A 19 39.62 -17.13 20.55
N HIS A 20 40.02 -18.01 19.64
CA HIS A 20 39.11 -18.93 18.96
C HIS A 20 39.03 -20.25 19.76
N LYS A 21 37.81 -20.65 20.12
CA LYS A 21 37.51 -21.94 20.72
C LYS A 21 36.92 -22.86 19.66
N VAL A 22 37.59 -23.99 19.41
CA VAL A 22 37.17 -24.97 18.41
C VAL A 22 36.16 -25.97 19.02
N GLU A 23 36.39 -26.37 20.29
CA GLU A 23 35.54 -27.35 20.99
C GLU A 23 34.83 -26.72 22.19
N VAL A 24 33.67 -27.29 22.54
CA VAL A 24 32.82 -26.80 23.66
C VAL A 24 33.59 -26.84 24.98
N ASN A 25 34.50 -27.82 25.16
CA ASN A 25 35.29 -28.02 26.36
C ASN A 25 36.63 -27.27 26.34
N ASP A 26 36.96 -26.55 25.28
CA ASP A 26 38.17 -25.74 25.20
C ASP A 26 38.07 -24.54 26.15
N THR A 27 38.78 -24.61 27.29
CA THR A 27 38.75 -23.56 28.31
C THR A 27 39.66 -22.38 27.97
N LYS A 28 40.72 -22.59 27.18
CA LYS A 28 41.75 -21.58 26.88
C LYS A 28 41.54 -20.91 25.52
N GLY A 29 41.22 -21.67 24.49
CA GLY A 29 41.15 -21.21 23.11
C GLY A 29 42.51 -20.91 22.50
N THR A 30 42.56 -20.79 21.18
CA THR A 30 43.77 -20.41 20.43
C THR A 30 43.76 -18.89 20.20
N TYR A 31 44.85 -18.21 20.57
CA TYR A 31 45.02 -16.76 20.41
C TYR A 31 45.02 -16.37 18.91
N ILE A 32 44.18 -15.40 18.55
CA ILE A 32 44.11 -14.85 17.20
C ILE A 32 45.12 -13.70 17.08
N LYS A 33 46.15 -13.92 16.25
CA LYS A 33 47.18 -12.90 16.01
C LYS A 33 46.62 -11.70 15.29
N LYS A 34 47.19 -10.51 15.52
CA LYS A 34 46.73 -9.22 14.98
C LYS A 34 46.55 -9.21 13.45
N HIS A 35 47.38 -9.92 12.70
CA HIS A 35 47.26 -10.03 11.24
C HIS A 35 46.04 -10.86 10.78
N ASN A 36 45.47 -11.67 11.66
CA ASN A 36 44.26 -12.47 11.43
C ASN A 36 43.00 -11.83 12.03
N TYR A 37 43.00 -10.52 12.23
CA TYR A 37 41.88 -9.82 12.88
C TYR A 37 40.57 -9.99 12.13
N ASN A 38 40.61 -10.07 10.79
CA ASN A 38 39.41 -10.34 9.98
C ASN A 38 38.75 -11.67 10.36
N PHE A 39 39.53 -12.70 10.69
CA PHE A 39 38.96 -13.95 11.15
C PHE A 39 38.24 -13.81 12.51
N ALA A 40 38.70 -12.94 13.39
CA ALA A 40 37.99 -12.64 14.64
C ALA A 40 36.65 -11.91 14.36
N ILE A 41 36.61 -11.00 13.37
CA ILE A 41 35.38 -10.33 12.93
C ILE A 41 34.37 -11.33 12.37
N GLU A 42 34.82 -12.25 11.50
CA GLU A 42 33.97 -13.29 10.91
C GLU A 42 33.35 -14.20 11.98
N LEU A 43 34.16 -14.61 12.99
CA LEU A 43 33.68 -15.41 14.11
C LEU A 43 32.67 -14.65 14.98
N ALA A 44 32.91 -13.37 15.24
CA ALA A 44 32.01 -12.53 16.01
C ALA A 44 30.69 -12.32 15.25
N GLN A 45 30.77 -12.07 13.94
CA GLN A 45 29.60 -11.93 13.08
C GLN A 45 28.77 -13.22 13.06
N LYS A 46 29.43 -14.36 12.87
CA LYS A 46 28.76 -15.67 12.89
C LYS A 46 28.03 -15.94 14.20
N ASP A 47 28.66 -15.65 15.36
CA ASP A 47 28.02 -15.82 16.68
C ASP A 47 26.79 -14.89 16.82
N TYR A 48 26.93 -13.64 16.36
CA TYR A 48 25.83 -12.69 16.32
C TYR A 48 24.68 -13.17 15.44
N ASP A 49 24.97 -13.59 14.21
CA ASP A 49 23.97 -14.06 13.24
C ASP A 49 23.21 -15.29 13.77
N LEU A 50 23.91 -16.25 14.39
CA LEU A 50 23.26 -17.40 15.01
C LEU A 50 22.33 -17.03 16.16
N ARG A 51 22.68 -16.02 16.96
CA ARG A 51 21.79 -15.53 18.02
C ARG A 51 20.56 -14.80 17.47
N ILE A 52 20.75 -14.00 16.42
CA ILE A 52 19.64 -13.34 15.71
C ILE A 52 18.71 -14.39 15.10
N GLU A 53 19.27 -15.40 14.41
CA GLU A 53 18.48 -16.49 13.84
C GLU A 53 17.62 -17.19 14.90
N GLN A 54 18.20 -17.54 16.04
CA GLN A 54 17.47 -18.17 17.15
C GLN A 54 16.35 -17.25 17.69
N CYS A 55 16.59 -15.95 17.77
CA CYS A 55 15.60 -14.99 18.20
C CYS A 55 14.43 -14.91 17.19
N LEU A 56 14.77 -14.75 15.90
CA LEU A 56 13.78 -14.68 14.82
C LEU A 56 12.94 -15.96 14.72
N LEU A 57 13.55 -17.13 14.88
CA LEU A 57 12.82 -18.41 14.89
C LEU A 57 11.79 -18.49 16.04
N LYS A 58 12.12 -17.95 17.23
CA LYS A 58 11.17 -17.89 18.35
C LYS A 58 10.00 -16.95 18.05
N GLU A 59 10.29 -15.78 17.48
CA GLU A 59 9.27 -14.82 17.09
C GLU A 59 8.36 -15.38 16.00
N LEU A 60 8.93 -16.05 15.00
CA LEU A 60 8.20 -16.67 13.91
C LEU A 60 7.25 -17.76 14.43
N ASN A 61 7.73 -18.66 15.30
CA ASN A 61 6.88 -19.67 15.94
C ASN A 61 5.75 -19.05 16.76
N PHE A 62 6.01 -17.95 17.46
CA PHE A 62 4.97 -17.24 18.20
C PHE A 62 3.89 -16.65 17.27
N LEU A 63 4.30 -16.02 16.17
CA LEU A 63 3.38 -15.49 15.16
C LEU A 63 2.56 -16.60 14.49
N GLU A 64 3.20 -17.74 14.17
CA GLU A 64 2.48 -18.89 13.61
C GLU A 64 1.39 -19.44 14.55
N VAL A 65 1.67 -19.49 15.86
CA VAL A 65 0.65 -19.91 16.84
C VAL A 65 -0.51 -18.94 16.90
N ILE A 66 -0.22 -17.63 16.83
CA ILE A 66 -1.28 -16.60 16.79
C ILE A 66 -2.12 -16.78 15.53
N LEU A 67 -1.49 -16.89 14.35
CA LEU A 67 -2.19 -17.03 13.08
C LEU A 67 -3.06 -18.29 13.00
N LYS A 68 -2.58 -19.40 13.58
CA LYS A 68 -3.39 -20.65 13.66
C LYS A 68 -4.62 -20.53 14.54
N LYS A 69 -4.57 -19.68 15.57
CA LYS A 69 -5.69 -19.47 16.50
C LYS A 69 -6.58 -18.30 16.11
N TYR A 70 -6.07 -17.39 15.29
CA TYR A 70 -6.79 -16.22 14.85
C TYR A 70 -7.80 -16.59 13.76
N ASN A 71 -9.06 -16.45 14.10
CA ASN A 71 -10.17 -16.63 13.15
C ASN A 71 -10.85 -15.28 12.90
N PRO A 72 -10.49 -14.56 11.82
CA PRO A 72 -11.07 -13.25 11.53
C PRO A 72 -12.58 -13.33 11.25
N SER A 73 -13.09 -14.50 10.86
CA SER A 73 -14.50 -14.71 10.56
C SER A 73 -15.37 -14.93 11.80
N GLU A 74 -14.78 -15.16 12.99
CA GLU A 74 -15.56 -15.51 14.19
C GLU A 74 -16.53 -14.40 14.59
N ILE A 75 -16.08 -13.15 14.52
CA ILE A 75 -16.93 -11.98 14.83
C ILE A 75 -18.05 -11.84 13.78
N GLN A 76 -17.73 -12.06 12.50
CA GLN A 76 -18.71 -12.02 11.42
C GLN A 76 -19.77 -13.12 11.59
N HIS A 77 -19.38 -14.33 11.96
CA HIS A 77 -20.32 -15.43 12.22
C HIS A 77 -21.34 -15.12 13.31
N ILE A 78 -21.00 -14.28 14.29
CA ILE A 78 -21.97 -13.85 15.31
C ILE A 78 -23.12 -13.10 14.65
N TYR A 79 -22.83 -12.14 13.79
CA TYR A 79 -23.85 -11.39 13.07
C TYR A 79 -24.60 -12.27 12.05
N ASP A 80 -23.88 -13.09 11.29
CA ASP A 80 -24.47 -13.95 10.26
C ASP A 80 -25.44 -14.98 10.83
N SER A 81 -25.18 -15.44 12.06
CA SER A 81 -26.04 -16.39 12.78
C SER A 81 -27.35 -15.79 13.27
N LEU A 82 -27.50 -14.46 13.27
CA LEU A 82 -28.76 -13.81 13.65
C LEU A 82 -29.81 -14.04 12.56
N ASN A 83 -31.08 -14.19 13.01
CA ASN A 83 -32.22 -14.19 12.09
C ASN A 83 -32.44 -12.78 11.49
N SER A 84 -33.20 -12.69 10.38
CA SER A 84 -33.43 -11.44 9.65
C SER A 84 -33.96 -10.30 10.55
N PHE A 85 -34.94 -10.60 11.45
CA PHE A 85 -35.49 -9.59 12.35
C PHE A 85 -34.47 -9.04 13.34
N ARG A 86 -33.57 -9.87 13.86
CA ARG A 86 -32.50 -9.40 14.75
C ARG A 86 -31.43 -8.62 14.00
N LYS A 87 -31.12 -8.98 12.74
CA LYS A 87 -30.17 -8.24 11.90
C LYS A 87 -30.60 -6.80 11.66
N GLU A 88 -31.93 -6.57 11.50
CA GLU A 88 -32.49 -5.22 11.35
C GLU A 88 -32.38 -4.35 12.63
N MET A 89 -32.26 -4.98 13.79
CA MET A 89 -32.24 -4.30 15.08
C MET A 89 -30.85 -3.99 15.62
N VAL A 90 -29.80 -4.53 15.00
CA VAL A 90 -28.41 -4.36 15.45
C VAL A 90 -27.54 -3.74 14.38
N THR A 91 -26.59 -2.92 14.80
CA THR A 91 -25.54 -2.42 13.92
C THR A 91 -24.35 -3.38 13.99
N PRO A 92 -23.97 -4.05 12.89
CA PRO A 92 -22.85 -4.97 12.90
C PRO A 92 -21.53 -4.23 13.19
N VAL A 93 -20.69 -4.83 14.02
CA VAL A 93 -19.34 -4.31 14.32
C VAL A 93 -18.44 -4.43 13.09
N PHE A 94 -18.63 -5.49 12.31
CA PHE A 94 -17.99 -5.72 11.03
C PHE A 94 -19.05 -5.78 9.93
N VAL A 95 -18.85 -4.98 8.92
CA VAL A 95 -19.62 -5.05 7.66
C VAL A 95 -18.81 -5.89 6.68
N SER A 96 -19.42 -6.85 5.98
CA SER A 96 -18.72 -7.63 4.95
C SER A 96 -18.18 -6.69 3.85
N ASP A 97 -17.18 -7.13 3.12
CA ASP A 97 -16.62 -6.33 2.01
C ASP A 97 -17.67 -6.14 0.90
N GLU A 98 -18.55 -7.13 0.71
CA GLU A 98 -19.68 -7.07 -0.21
C GLU A 98 -20.69 -6.00 0.21
N ASP A 99 -21.14 -6.04 1.49
CA ASP A 99 -22.10 -5.07 2.01
C ASP A 99 -21.51 -3.66 2.07
N PHE A 100 -20.24 -3.54 2.46
CA PHE A 100 -19.54 -2.25 2.45
C PHE A 100 -19.49 -1.68 1.03
N THR A 101 -19.10 -2.50 0.06
CA THR A 101 -19.01 -2.09 -1.34
C THR A 101 -20.38 -1.73 -1.90
N ALA A 102 -21.40 -2.51 -1.59
CA ALA A 102 -22.78 -2.25 -2.01
C ALA A 102 -23.29 -0.91 -1.44
N ASN A 103 -23.11 -0.69 -0.15
CA ASN A 103 -23.48 0.57 0.50
C ASN A 103 -22.69 1.75 -0.04
N TRP A 104 -21.39 1.56 -0.28
CA TRP A 104 -20.54 2.58 -0.89
C TRP A 104 -21.03 2.94 -2.28
N LYS A 105 -21.35 1.97 -3.14
CA LYS A 105 -21.91 2.21 -4.49
C LYS A 105 -23.30 2.81 -4.49
N ALA A 106 -24.14 2.52 -3.50
CA ALA A 106 -25.51 3.00 -3.41
C ALA A 106 -25.63 4.50 -3.06
N SER A 107 -24.54 5.18 -2.70
CA SER A 107 -24.58 6.62 -2.44
C SER A 107 -25.00 7.39 -3.68
N GLU A 108 -26.13 8.05 -3.60
CA GLU A 108 -26.61 8.92 -4.67
C GLU A 108 -25.79 10.20 -4.75
N TYR A 109 -25.44 10.62 -5.96
CA TYR A 109 -24.72 11.86 -6.22
C TYR A 109 -25.09 12.42 -7.59
N THR A 110 -24.83 13.70 -7.79
CA THR A 110 -25.01 14.36 -9.08
C THR A 110 -23.67 14.57 -9.74
N SER A 111 -23.43 13.92 -10.88
CA SER A 111 -22.27 14.18 -11.74
C SER A 111 -22.43 15.49 -12.51
N LEU A 112 -21.37 15.93 -13.21
CA LEU A 112 -21.37 17.19 -13.97
C LEU A 112 -22.39 17.26 -15.13
N GLY A 113 -22.99 16.13 -15.52
CA GLY A 113 -23.85 16.06 -16.69
C GLY A 113 -23.11 16.20 -18.01
N PHE A 114 -23.82 16.01 -19.14
CA PHE A 114 -23.25 16.11 -20.48
C PHE A 114 -23.99 17.16 -21.27
N THR A 115 -23.26 17.98 -22.04
CA THR A 115 -23.91 18.90 -22.99
C THR A 115 -24.34 18.15 -24.24
N PRO A 116 -25.40 18.60 -24.95
CA PRO A 116 -25.94 17.91 -26.14
C PRO A 116 -24.91 17.70 -27.26
N ASP A 117 -23.92 18.59 -27.37
CA ASP A 117 -22.91 18.59 -28.45
C ASP A 117 -21.65 17.79 -28.11
N CYS A 118 -21.57 17.17 -26.90
CA CYS A 118 -20.42 16.35 -26.54
C CYS A 118 -20.44 14.99 -27.23
N ALA A 119 -19.27 14.56 -27.74
CA ALA A 119 -19.09 13.22 -28.25
C ALA A 119 -19.51 12.17 -27.22
N GLU A 120 -20.16 11.12 -27.67
CA GLU A 120 -20.65 10.06 -26.82
C GLU A 120 -19.64 8.92 -26.76
N TYR A 121 -19.13 8.68 -25.55
CA TYR A 121 -18.22 7.59 -25.25
C TYR A 121 -18.85 6.70 -24.20
N TYR A 122 -18.87 5.39 -24.44
CA TYR A 122 -19.47 4.41 -23.54
C TYR A 122 -18.44 3.36 -23.13
N THR A 123 -18.43 3.02 -21.86
CA THR A 123 -17.61 1.93 -21.29
C THR A 123 -18.24 0.57 -21.60
N ASP A 124 -17.51 -0.52 -21.37
CA ASP A 124 -18.01 -1.91 -21.49
C ASP A 124 -19.23 -2.15 -20.56
N ASN A 125 -19.35 -1.38 -19.48
CA ASN A 125 -20.48 -1.44 -18.53
C ASN A 125 -21.65 -0.50 -18.90
N GLY A 126 -21.58 0.17 -20.05
CA GLY A 126 -22.63 1.07 -20.54
C GLY A 126 -22.64 2.46 -19.89
N GLU A 127 -21.64 2.82 -19.10
CA GLU A 127 -21.51 4.13 -18.49
C GLU A 127 -20.97 5.14 -19.52
N ARG A 128 -21.58 6.33 -19.60
CA ARG A 128 -21.11 7.40 -20.47
C ARG A 128 -19.95 8.15 -19.79
N VAL A 129 -18.86 8.37 -20.52
CA VAL A 129 -17.67 9.10 -20.09
C VAL A 129 -17.29 10.19 -21.11
N ARG A 130 -16.33 11.07 -20.78
CA ARG A 130 -16.00 12.23 -21.62
C ARG A 130 -14.91 11.97 -22.65
N SER A 131 -14.08 10.95 -22.45
CA SER A 131 -12.94 10.71 -23.33
C SER A 131 -12.68 9.22 -23.57
N LYS A 132 -11.92 8.92 -24.64
CA LYS A 132 -11.47 7.56 -24.95
C LYS A 132 -10.54 7.01 -23.88
N SER A 133 -9.72 7.85 -23.27
CA SER A 133 -8.79 7.45 -22.20
C SER A 133 -9.54 7.04 -20.95
N GLU A 134 -10.64 7.73 -20.64
CA GLU A 134 -11.53 7.35 -19.54
C GLU A 134 -12.24 6.00 -19.79
N ILE A 135 -12.62 5.68 -21.06
CA ILE A 135 -13.11 4.33 -21.40
C ILE A 135 -12.07 3.26 -21.02
N ILE A 136 -10.80 3.50 -21.39
CA ILE A 136 -9.70 2.53 -21.13
C ILE A 136 -9.54 2.33 -19.62
N ILE A 137 -9.53 3.41 -18.83
CA ILE A 137 -9.40 3.35 -17.38
C ILE A 137 -10.60 2.64 -16.77
N ALA A 138 -11.83 3.05 -17.09
CA ALA A 138 -13.07 2.47 -16.57
C ALA A 138 -13.18 0.96 -16.88
N ASN A 139 -12.89 0.56 -18.12
CA ASN A 139 -12.90 -0.85 -18.52
C ASN A 139 -11.84 -1.67 -17.79
N LYS A 140 -10.67 -1.10 -17.50
CA LYS A 140 -9.66 -1.76 -16.67
C LYS A 140 -10.13 -1.89 -15.22
N LEU A 141 -10.67 -0.83 -14.60
CA LEU A 141 -11.26 -0.89 -13.26
C LEU A 141 -12.34 -1.96 -13.17
N TYR A 142 -13.23 -2.02 -14.16
CA TYR A 142 -14.28 -3.04 -14.25
C TYR A 142 -13.71 -4.47 -14.33
N ARG A 143 -12.70 -4.71 -15.19
CA ARG A 143 -12.06 -6.03 -15.34
C ARG A 143 -11.32 -6.50 -14.10
N TYR A 144 -10.80 -5.58 -13.30
CA TYR A 144 -10.16 -5.88 -12.01
C TYR A 144 -11.15 -5.93 -10.84
N ASN A 145 -12.46 -5.79 -11.11
CA ASN A 145 -13.53 -5.71 -10.10
C ASN A 145 -13.28 -4.61 -9.06
N ILE A 146 -12.66 -3.49 -9.47
CA ILE A 146 -12.48 -2.34 -8.60
C ILE A 146 -13.76 -1.51 -8.58
N PRO A 147 -14.39 -1.32 -7.40
CA PRO A 147 -15.51 -0.42 -7.29
C PRO A 147 -15.08 1.01 -7.56
N TYR A 148 -15.80 1.72 -8.40
CA TYR A 148 -15.54 3.13 -8.66
C TYR A 148 -16.86 3.91 -8.84
N ARG A 149 -16.77 5.23 -8.71
CA ARG A 149 -17.80 6.22 -9.04
C ARG A 149 -17.18 7.20 -10.04
N TYR A 150 -17.89 7.47 -11.11
CA TYR A 150 -17.48 8.41 -12.15
C TYR A 150 -17.92 9.82 -11.79
N GLU A 151 -17.02 10.81 -11.84
CA GLU A 151 -17.29 12.23 -11.51
C GLU A 151 -18.01 12.44 -10.16
N TYR A 152 -17.61 11.67 -9.13
CA TYR A 152 -18.16 11.85 -7.79
C TYR A 152 -17.72 13.19 -7.20
N PRO A 153 -18.64 14.03 -6.69
CA PRO A 153 -18.30 15.36 -6.17
C PRO A 153 -17.41 15.25 -4.93
N LEU A 154 -16.29 15.95 -4.96
CA LEU A 154 -15.31 16.02 -3.90
C LEU A 154 -15.18 17.46 -3.42
N GLN A 155 -15.48 17.70 -2.14
CA GLN A 155 -15.27 19.01 -1.52
C GLN A 155 -13.84 19.15 -1.03
N LEU A 156 -13.13 20.15 -1.55
CA LEU A 156 -11.78 20.49 -1.14
C LEU A 156 -11.78 21.34 0.15
N GLN A 157 -10.65 21.41 0.82
CA GLN A 157 -10.50 22.27 2.03
C GLN A 157 -10.77 23.76 1.76
N SER A 158 -10.56 24.21 0.52
CA SER A 158 -10.91 25.56 0.07
C SER A 158 -12.42 25.82 -0.01
N GLY A 159 -13.26 24.80 0.19
CA GLY A 159 -14.71 24.86 -0.01
C GLY A 159 -15.16 24.67 -1.46
N ILE A 160 -14.23 24.57 -2.42
CA ILE A 160 -14.52 24.31 -3.83
C ILE A 160 -14.93 22.83 -3.99
N ILE A 161 -16.00 22.58 -4.76
CA ILE A 161 -16.38 21.22 -5.17
C ILE A 161 -15.72 20.94 -6.51
N THR A 162 -14.97 19.84 -6.57
CA THR A 162 -14.37 19.30 -7.79
C THR A 162 -14.93 17.92 -8.08
N HIS A 163 -14.76 17.45 -9.32
CA HIS A 163 -15.22 16.13 -9.75
C HIS A 163 -14.01 15.41 -10.34
N PRO A 164 -13.33 14.55 -9.57
CA PRO A 164 -12.32 13.67 -10.11
C PRO A 164 -12.91 12.75 -11.17
N ASP A 165 -12.15 12.37 -12.20
CA ASP A 165 -12.66 11.46 -13.24
C ASP A 165 -13.19 10.17 -12.60
N PHE A 166 -12.47 9.62 -11.65
CA PHE A 166 -12.92 8.45 -10.87
C PHE A 166 -12.60 8.60 -9.40
N THR A 167 -13.53 8.16 -8.55
CA THR A 167 -13.28 7.83 -7.14
C THR A 167 -13.32 6.32 -7.02
N CYS A 168 -12.17 5.70 -6.72
CA CYS A 168 -12.00 4.24 -6.65
C CYS A 168 -11.94 3.78 -5.20
N LEU A 169 -12.46 2.60 -4.92
CA LEU A 169 -12.39 1.97 -3.60
C LEU A 169 -11.42 0.78 -3.62
N ASN A 170 -10.39 0.82 -2.77
CA ASN A 170 -9.67 -0.39 -2.40
C ASN A 170 -10.50 -1.12 -1.34
N VAL A 171 -11.12 -2.24 -1.72
CA VAL A 171 -12.07 -2.98 -0.87
C VAL A 171 -11.37 -3.55 0.37
N LYS A 172 -10.13 -4.02 0.24
CA LYS A 172 -9.38 -4.64 1.34
C LYS A 172 -9.03 -3.66 2.46
N THR A 173 -8.63 -2.45 2.07
CA THR A 173 -8.22 -1.40 3.03
C THR A 173 -9.34 -0.45 3.37
N ARG A 174 -10.47 -0.49 2.61
CA ARG A 174 -11.60 0.43 2.66
C ARG A 174 -11.18 1.88 2.43
N GLN A 175 -10.07 2.10 1.74
CA GLN A 175 -9.55 3.41 1.42
C GLN A 175 -10.05 3.85 0.04
N GLU A 176 -10.49 5.11 -0.04
CA GLU A 176 -10.82 5.75 -1.30
C GLU A 176 -9.58 6.37 -1.94
N TYR A 177 -9.52 6.28 -3.27
CA TYR A 177 -8.51 6.89 -4.11
C TYR A 177 -9.21 7.74 -5.16
N ILE A 178 -8.79 8.98 -5.33
CA ILE A 178 -9.18 9.76 -6.49
C ILE A 178 -8.25 9.42 -7.66
N TRP A 179 -8.79 9.38 -8.87
CA TRP A 179 -8.01 9.18 -10.10
C TRP A 179 -8.37 10.28 -11.10
N GLU A 180 -7.34 10.95 -11.61
CA GLU A 180 -7.45 11.96 -12.66
C GLU A 180 -6.62 11.55 -13.86
N HIS A 181 -7.17 11.78 -15.04
CA HIS A 181 -6.48 11.62 -16.30
C HIS A 181 -6.26 12.96 -16.98
N PHE A 182 -5.02 13.37 -17.14
CA PHE A 182 -4.63 14.62 -17.78
C PHE A 182 -4.27 14.36 -19.26
N GLY A 183 -5.25 14.59 -20.15
CA GLY A 183 -5.24 14.12 -21.54
C GLY A 183 -4.52 15.03 -22.54
N ILE A 184 -4.16 16.28 -22.19
CA ILE A 184 -3.65 17.26 -23.15
C ILE A 184 -2.43 18.00 -22.57
N MET A 185 -1.46 17.23 -22.06
CA MET A 185 -0.30 17.80 -21.34
C MET A 185 0.71 18.53 -22.24
N ASP A 186 0.58 18.43 -23.55
CA ASP A 186 1.32 19.22 -24.54
C ASP A 186 0.75 20.62 -24.77
N ASN A 187 -0.44 20.95 -24.23
CA ASN A 187 -0.98 22.29 -24.17
C ASN A 187 -0.51 23.00 -22.89
N ALA A 188 0.22 24.11 -23.03
CA ALA A 188 0.84 24.82 -21.89
C ALA A 188 -0.20 25.36 -20.89
N GLU A 189 -1.32 25.88 -21.35
CA GLU A 189 -2.39 26.40 -20.47
C GLU A 189 -3.05 25.25 -19.69
N TYR A 190 -3.37 24.15 -20.40
CA TYR A 190 -3.93 22.94 -19.77
C TYR A 190 -2.96 22.36 -18.73
N ALA A 191 -1.66 22.27 -19.06
CA ALA A 191 -0.66 21.76 -18.13
C ALA A 191 -0.54 22.63 -16.87
N CYS A 192 -0.58 23.97 -17.01
CA CYS A 192 -0.63 24.87 -15.85
C CYS A 192 -1.86 24.64 -14.96
N ASN A 193 -3.02 24.45 -15.58
CA ASN A 193 -4.27 24.16 -14.86
C ASN A 193 -4.21 22.78 -14.17
N ALA A 194 -3.61 21.76 -14.81
CA ALA A 194 -3.41 20.44 -14.25
C ALA A 194 -2.51 20.51 -12.99
N ILE A 195 -1.39 21.26 -13.07
CA ILE A 195 -0.49 21.45 -11.91
C ILE A 195 -1.23 22.13 -10.75
N LYS A 196 -2.05 23.16 -11.05
CA LYS A 196 -2.86 23.83 -10.03
C LYS A 196 -3.85 22.85 -9.39
N LYS A 197 -4.58 22.07 -10.20
CA LYS A 197 -5.53 21.05 -9.71
C LYS A 197 -4.85 20.03 -8.81
N ILE A 198 -3.66 19.52 -9.19
CA ILE A 198 -2.85 18.61 -8.36
C ILE A 198 -2.48 19.27 -7.03
N SER A 199 -2.07 20.55 -7.04
CA SER A 199 -1.73 21.30 -5.84
C SER A 199 -2.94 21.50 -4.91
N ASP A 200 -4.11 21.77 -5.48
CA ASP A 200 -5.35 21.94 -4.73
C ASP A 200 -5.79 20.62 -4.06
N TYR A 201 -5.61 19.50 -4.76
CA TYR A 201 -5.80 18.15 -4.18
C TYR A 201 -4.82 17.89 -3.04
N ALA A 202 -3.53 18.18 -3.23
CA ALA A 202 -2.50 17.97 -2.20
C ALA A 202 -2.79 18.80 -0.94
N ASN A 203 -3.19 20.06 -1.10
CA ASN A 203 -3.61 20.93 0.00
C ASN A 203 -4.84 20.42 0.75
N SER A 204 -5.66 19.60 0.08
CA SER A 204 -6.85 18.95 0.65
C SER A 204 -6.58 17.53 1.19
N GLY A 205 -5.31 17.10 1.25
CA GLY A 205 -4.91 15.81 1.78
C GLY A 205 -4.89 14.66 0.77
N TYR A 206 -5.15 14.93 -0.52
CA TYR A 206 -5.04 13.95 -1.60
C TYR A 206 -3.65 14.03 -2.22
N VAL A 207 -2.78 13.10 -1.80
CA VAL A 207 -1.36 13.10 -2.18
C VAL A 207 -1.11 12.07 -3.27
N LEU A 208 -0.46 12.51 -4.35
CA LEU A 208 -0.11 11.65 -5.47
C LEU A 208 0.72 10.43 -5.01
N GLY A 209 0.32 9.23 -5.43
CA GLY A 209 0.94 7.97 -5.03
C GLY A 209 0.48 7.44 -3.66
N ARG A 210 -0.30 8.19 -2.87
CA ARG A 210 -0.84 7.72 -1.58
C ARG A 210 -2.34 7.41 -1.66
N ASN A 211 -3.14 8.41 -2.02
CA ASN A 211 -4.61 8.31 -2.17
C ASN A 211 -5.11 9.11 -3.39
N PHE A 212 -4.17 9.53 -4.23
CA PHE A 212 -4.42 10.17 -5.50
C PHE A 212 -3.59 9.49 -6.60
N ILE A 213 -4.26 9.04 -7.65
CA ILE A 213 -3.69 8.43 -8.84
C ILE A 213 -3.83 9.44 -9.99
N ALA A 214 -2.74 9.75 -10.68
CA ALA A 214 -2.77 10.57 -11.88
C ALA A 214 -2.17 9.83 -13.06
N THR A 215 -2.82 9.95 -14.21
CA THR A 215 -2.31 9.49 -15.50
C THR A 215 -2.24 10.66 -16.47
N PHE A 216 -1.26 10.62 -17.36
CA PHE A 216 -0.97 11.73 -18.25
C PHE A 216 -0.84 11.23 -19.69
N GLU A 217 -1.30 12.03 -20.65
CA GLU A 217 -1.02 11.80 -22.07
C GLU A 217 -0.79 13.12 -22.83
N THR A 218 -0.18 12.98 -23.98
CA THR A 218 0.03 14.04 -24.97
C THR A 218 -0.36 13.50 -26.34
N ALA A 219 -0.47 14.37 -27.34
CA ALA A 219 -0.75 13.94 -28.72
C ALA A 219 0.24 12.87 -29.23
N ASN A 220 1.51 12.90 -28.77
CA ASN A 220 2.56 11.98 -29.18
C ASN A 220 2.79 10.79 -28.22
N THR A 221 2.25 10.86 -27.02
CA THR A 221 2.42 9.82 -25.98
C THR A 221 1.06 9.50 -25.39
N PRO A 222 0.30 8.59 -26.02
CA PRO A 222 -1.01 8.20 -25.53
C PRO A 222 -0.92 7.39 -24.24
N ILE A 223 -2.05 7.28 -23.54
CA ILE A 223 -2.15 6.52 -22.29
C ILE A 223 -1.72 5.06 -22.51
N ASN A 224 -0.91 4.55 -21.59
CA ASN A 224 -0.39 3.19 -21.66
C ASN A 224 -1.22 2.24 -20.78
N ALA A 225 -1.87 1.25 -21.40
CA ALA A 225 -2.69 0.26 -20.73
C ALA A 225 -1.93 -0.55 -19.66
N ASN A 226 -0.63 -0.84 -19.86
CA ASN A 226 0.19 -1.55 -18.88
C ASN A 226 0.49 -0.66 -17.64
N CYS A 227 0.62 0.66 -17.85
CA CYS A 227 0.77 1.60 -16.74
C CYS A 227 -0.50 1.60 -15.87
N ILE A 228 -1.70 1.62 -16.49
CA ILE A 228 -2.97 1.52 -15.77
C ILE A 228 -3.03 0.22 -14.96
N ASP A 229 -2.68 -0.93 -15.55
CA ASP A 229 -2.67 -2.22 -14.85
C ASP A 229 -1.74 -2.20 -13.62
N SER A 230 -0.57 -1.58 -13.77
CA SER A 230 0.40 -1.45 -12.66
C SER A 230 -0.14 -0.56 -11.53
N LEU A 231 -0.77 0.57 -11.86
CA LEU A 231 -1.38 1.47 -10.89
C LEU A 231 -2.54 0.80 -10.13
N ILE A 232 -3.42 0.08 -10.83
CA ILE A 232 -4.51 -0.68 -10.21
C ILE A 232 -3.95 -1.70 -9.22
N LYS A 233 -2.97 -2.51 -9.64
CA LYS A 233 -2.39 -3.56 -8.79
C LYS A 233 -1.66 -2.99 -7.57
N SER A 234 -1.03 -1.83 -7.70
CA SER A 234 -0.25 -1.24 -6.60
C SER A 234 -1.11 -0.50 -5.58
N HIS A 235 -2.27 0.03 -5.99
CA HIS A 235 -3.07 0.90 -5.13
C HIS A 235 -4.45 0.33 -4.78
N LEU A 236 -5.05 -0.46 -5.67
CA LEU A 236 -6.47 -0.82 -5.56
C LEU A 236 -6.74 -2.31 -5.33
N CYS A 237 -5.70 -3.19 -5.42
CA CYS A 237 -5.86 -4.65 -5.24
C CYS A 237 -5.44 -5.19 -3.88
#